data_66af291e2d919cfd40ed15f10b268336
#
_entry.id   66af291e2d919cfd40ed15f10b268336
#
_cell.length_a   1.000
_cell.length_b   1.000
_cell.length_c   1.000
_cell.angle_alpha   90.00
_cell.angle_beta   90.00
_cell.angle_gamma   90.00
#
_symmetry.space_group_name_H-M   'P 1'
#
loop_
_entity.id
_entity.type
_entity.pdbx_description
1 polymer ?
#
loop_
_entity_poly.entity_id
_entity_poly.type
_entity_poly.pdbx_seq_one_letter_code
_entity_poly.pdbx_strand_id
1 'polypeptide(L)'
;VLVNEIGDEMELDALKSAILPIVRKQGVIVMRNLHKHELVARLWAECQHHAQYGQTYTNGKTGILIANPKLQLEHFSLWLK
;
A
#
# COMPACT_ATOMS: atom_id res chain seq x y z
N VAL A 1 0.88 -8.90 3.73
CA VAL A 1 -0.56 -8.62 3.55
C VAL A 1 -0.86 -8.40 2.08
N LEU A 2 -1.86 -9.09 1.58
CA LEU A 2 -2.29 -8.96 0.19
C LEU A 2 -3.71 -8.39 0.15
N VAL A 3 -3.89 -7.29 -0.57
CA VAL A 3 -5.20 -6.67 -0.77
C VAL A 3 -5.53 -6.71 -2.25
N ASN A 4 -6.62 -7.40 -2.62
CA ASN A 4 -7.08 -7.52 -4.01
C ASN A 4 -8.24 -6.58 -4.31
N GLU A 5 -9.15 -6.43 -3.37
CA GLU A 5 -10.33 -5.59 -3.53
C GLU A 5 -10.88 -5.18 -2.17
N ILE A 6 -11.67 -4.12 -2.17
CA ILE A 6 -12.33 -3.62 -0.97
C ILE A 6 -13.79 -3.39 -1.34
N GLY A 7 -14.70 -4.02 -0.59
CA GLY A 7 -16.11 -4.00 -0.91
C GLY A 7 -16.82 -2.68 -0.60
N ASP A 8 -16.47 -2.03 0.51
CA ASP A 8 -17.10 -0.79 0.94
C ASP A 8 -16.16 0.03 1.82
N GLU A 9 -16.61 1.22 2.24
CA GLU A 9 -15.80 2.11 3.07
C GLU A 9 -15.57 1.58 4.49
N MET A 10 -16.48 0.79 5.03
CA MET A 10 -16.30 0.15 6.33
C MET A 10 -15.14 -0.85 6.27
N GLU A 11 -15.07 -1.61 5.20
CA GLU A 11 -13.98 -2.56 4.98
C GLU A 11 -12.66 -1.81 4.77
N LEU A 12 -12.70 -0.68 4.05
CA LEU A 12 -11.54 0.19 3.87
C LEU A 12 -11.00 0.66 5.23
N ASP A 13 -11.86 1.14 6.12
CA ASP A 13 -11.45 1.61 7.44
C ASP A 13 -10.89 0.48 8.29
N ALA A 14 -11.50 -0.71 8.23
CA ALA A 14 -11.01 -1.87 8.96
C ALA A 14 -9.62 -2.30 8.48
N LEU A 15 -9.41 -2.36 7.18
CA LEU A 15 -8.12 -2.69 6.59
C LEU A 15 -7.07 -1.62 6.91
N LYS A 16 -7.45 -0.35 6.84
CA LYS A 16 -6.57 0.76 7.17
C LYS A 16 -6.07 0.62 8.61
N SER A 17 -6.97 0.34 9.56
CA SER A 17 -6.61 0.16 10.96
C SER A 17 -5.69 -1.04 11.16
N ALA A 18 -5.85 -2.11 10.39
CA ALA A 18 -5.01 -3.30 10.48
C ALA A 18 -3.64 -3.08 9.83
N ILE A 19 -3.57 -2.31 8.76
CA ILE A 19 -2.37 -2.14 7.94
C ILE A 19 -1.44 -1.04 8.47
N LEU A 20 -1.98 0.06 8.99
CA LEU A 20 -1.16 1.19 9.45
C LEU A 20 -0.08 0.81 10.47
N PRO A 21 -0.33 -0.06 11.46
CA PRO A 21 0.73 -0.49 12.36
C PRO A 21 1.88 -1.21 11.64
N ILE A 22 1.59 -1.97 10.58
CA ILE A 22 2.59 -2.65 9.76
C ILE A 22 3.42 -1.63 8.99
N VAL A 23 2.78 -0.61 8.42
CA VAL A 23 3.45 0.46 7.69
C VAL A 23 4.41 1.23 8.60
N ARG A 24 4.05 1.41 9.87
CA ARG A 24 4.85 2.16 10.84
C ARG A 24 5.98 1.35 11.46
N LYS A 25 5.90 0.03 11.40
CA LYS A 25 6.92 -0.84 12.02
C LYS A 25 7.75 -1.54 10.96
N GLN A 26 7.32 -2.72 10.58
CA GLN A 26 8.01 -3.53 9.59
C GLN A 26 7.04 -4.52 8.97
N GLY A 27 7.10 -4.69 7.67
CA GLY A 27 6.25 -5.63 6.97
C GLY A 27 6.19 -5.34 5.49
N VAL A 28 5.47 -6.19 4.77
CA VAL A 28 5.27 -6.06 3.33
C VAL A 28 3.77 -6.04 3.06
N ILE A 29 3.33 -5.08 2.26
CA ILE A 29 1.93 -4.94 1.86
C ILE A 29 1.89 -4.95 0.34
N VAL A 30 1.06 -5.81 -0.23
CA VAL A 30 0.83 -5.89 -1.67
C VAL A 30 -0.62 -5.55 -1.95
N MET A 31 -0.85 -4.56 -2.82
CA MET A 31 -2.19 -4.16 -3.22
C MET A 31 -2.33 -4.32 -4.72
N ARG A 32 -3.36 -5.05 -5.14
CA ARG A 32 -3.62 -5.34 -6.55
C ARG A 32 -4.85 -4.58 -7.02
N ASN A 33 -4.99 -4.47 -8.33
CA ASN A 33 -6.15 -3.85 -8.98
C ASN A 33 -6.33 -2.36 -8.63
N LEU A 34 -5.22 -1.64 -8.42
CA LEU A 34 -5.25 -0.21 -8.13
C LEU A 34 -5.99 0.59 -9.20
N HIS A 35 -5.91 0.14 -10.45
CA HIS A 35 -6.53 0.82 -11.58
C HIS A 35 -8.02 0.51 -11.73
N LYS A 36 -8.53 -0.53 -11.06
CA LYS A 36 -9.92 -0.98 -11.17
C LYS A 36 -10.76 -0.66 -9.93
N HIS A 37 -10.13 -0.63 -8.77
CA HIS A 37 -10.83 -0.46 -7.50
C HIS A 37 -10.38 0.83 -6.82
N GLU A 38 -11.25 1.83 -6.83
CA GLU A 38 -10.96 3.14 -6.24
C GLU A 38 -10.62 3.03 -4.75
N LEU A 39 -11.32 2.18 -4.01
CA LEU A 39 -11.07 2.03 -2.57
C LEU A 39 -9.69 1.43 -2.28
N VAL A 40 -9.22 0.52 -3.14
CA VAL A 40 -7.86 -0.02 -3.01
C VAL A 40 -6.83 1.08 -3.31
N ALA A 41 -7.07 1.89 -4.33
CA ALA A 41 -6.20 3.01 -4.67
C ALA A 41 -6.15 4.04 -3.53
N ARG A 42 -7.27 4.32 -2.89
CA ARG A 42 -7.33 5.21 -1.73
C ARG A 42 -6.53 4.66 -0.56
N LEU A 43 -6.66 3.36 -0.28
CA LEU A 43 -5.89 2.71 0.77
C LEU A 43 -4.39 2.78 0.48
N TRP A 44 -4.00 2.56 -0.78
CA TRP A 44 -2.61 2.66 -1.21
C TRP A 44 -2.05 4.06 -0.96
N ALA A 45 -2.80 5.10 -1.33
CA ALA A 45 -2.40 6.48 -1.10
C ALA A 45 -2.24 6.78 0.39
N GLU A 46 -3.15 6.28 1.23
CA GLU A 46 -3.05 6.45 2.67
C GLU A 46 -1.82 5.76 3.24
N CYS A 47 -1.51 4.55 2.77
CA CYS A 47 -0.33 3.83 3.20
C CYS A 47 0.95 4.57 2.82
N GLN A 48 1.01 5.13 1.61
CA GLN A 48 2.16 5.93 1.19
C GLN A 48 2.32 7.19 2.03
N HIS A 49 1.20 7.83 2.37
CA HIS A 49 1.19 9.04 3.18
C HIS A 49 1.71 8.78 4.60
N HIS A 50 1.35 7.64 5.18
CA HIS A 50 1.75 7.30 6.55
C HIS A 50 3.08 6.56 6.64
N ALA A 51 3.66 6.15 5.52
CA ALA A 51 4.96 5.47 5.52
C ALA A 51 6.07 6.44 5.95
N GLN A 52 6.88 6.04 6.92
CA GLN A 52 7.98 6.84 7.44
C GLN A 52 9.34 6.36 6.93
N TYR A 53 9.43 5.10 6.55
CA TYR A 53 10.64 4.49 6.03
C TYR A 53 10.26 3.26 5.21
N GLY A 54 11.18 2.82 4.38
CA GLY A 54 10.96 1.68 3.51
C GLY A 54 10.89 2.09 2.05
N GLN A 55 10.33 1.23 1.24
CA GLN A 55 10.24 1.48 -0.20
C GLN A 55 8.86 1.12 -0.71
N THR A 56 8.39 1.88 -1.69
CA THR A 56 7.13 1.57 -2.38
C THR A 56 7.40 1.41 -3.86
N TYR A 57 6.74 0.43 -4.46
CA TYR A 57 6.85 0.13 -5.89
C TYR A 57 5.45 0.04 -6.48
N THR A 58 5.25 0.63 -7.64
CA THR A 58 3.98 0.48 -8.35
C THR A 58 4.21 0.48 -9.86
N ASN A 59 3.43 -0.34 -10.55
CA ASN A 59 3.38 -0.34 -12.02
C ASN A 59 2.06 0.25 -12.54
N GLY A 60 1.30 0.95 -11.67
CA GLY A 60 0.00 1.49 -12.02
C GLY A 60 -1.17 0.55 -11.75
N LYS A 61 -0.92 -0.74 -11.62
CA LYS A 61 -1.92 -1.78 -11.36
C LYS A 61 -1.74 -2.43 -10.00
N THR A 62 -0.50 -2.67 -9.63
CA THR A 62 -0.13 -3.33 -8.38
C THR A 62 0.84 -2.45 -7.63
N GLY A 63 0.61 -2.29 -6.34
CA GLY A 63 1.50 -1.57 -5.43
C GLY A 63 2.10 -2.51 -4.41
N ILE A 64 3.39 -2.36 -4.14
CA ILE A 64 4.11 -3.11 -3.12
C ILE A 64 4.76 -2.11 -2.19
N LEU A 65 4.45 -2.21 -0.91
CA LEU A 65 5.06 -1.38 0.12
C LEU A 65 5.89 -2.27 1.03
N ILE A 66 7.17 -1.96 1.15
CA ILE A 66 8.09 -2.66 2.04
C ILE A 66 8.47 -1.71 3.16
N ALA A 67 7.89 -1.91 4.33
CA ALA A 67 8.17 -1.11 5.52
C ALA A 67 9.35 -1.73 6.27
N ASN A 68 10.48 -1.02 6.30
CA ASN A 68 11.69 -1.50 6.95
C ASN A 68 12.44 -0.30 7.52
N PRO A 69 12.66 -0.23 8.86
CA PRO A 69 13.34 0.91 9.48
C PRO A 69 14.79 1.09 9.06
N LYS A 70 15.39 0.09 8.43
CA LYS A 70 16.75 0.18 7.91
C LYS A 70 16.81 0.79 6.51
N LEU A 71 15.67 0.95 5.84
CA LEU A 71 15.59 1.51 4.50
C LEU A 71 15.13 2.96 4.56
N GLN A 72 15.76 3.80 3.76
CA GLN A 72 15.32 5.18 3.58
C GLN A 72 14.02 5.18 2.78
N LEU A 73 13.09 6.09 3.10
CA LEU A 73 11.82 6.16 2.39
C LEU A 73 12.03 6.59 0.94
N GLU A 74 11.62 5.73 0.02
CA GLU A 74 11.69 5.99 -1.42
C GLU A 74 10.46 5.42 -2.11
N HIS A 75 10.01 6.09 -3.16
CA HIS A 75 8.86 5.68 -3.96
C HIS A 75 9.31 5.43 -5.40
N PHE A 76 9.00 4.27 -5.92
CA PHE A 76 9.36 3.87 -7.28
C PHE A 76 8.12 3.58 -8.11
N SER A 77 8.11 4.08 -9.33
CA SER A 77 7.08 3.76 -10.31
C SER A 77 7.72 2.94 -11.42
N LEU A 78 7.19 1.74 -11.64
CA LEU A 78 7.69 0.82 -12.65
C LEU A 78 6.61 0.61 -13.69
N TRP A 79 6.90 0.96 -14.94
CA TRP A 79 5.97 0.80 -16.05
C TRP A 79 6.41 -0.38 -16.90
N LEU A 80 5.76 -1.52 -16.71
CA LEU A 80 6.01 -2.72 -17.48
C LEU A 80 5.11 -2.72 -18.71
N LYS A 81 5.71 -2.91 -19.83
CA LYS A 81 4.99 -3.04 -21.09
C LYS A 81 4.60 -4.48 -21.36
#